data_9c3882a18314ef0de7674dd14fb59b0d
#
_entry.id   9c3882a18314ef0de7674dd14fb59b0d
#
_cell.length_a   1.000
_cell.length_b   1.000
_cell.length_c   1.000
_cell.angle_alpha   90.00
_cell.angle_beta   90.00
_cell.angle_gamma   90.00
#
_symmetry.space_group_name_H-M   'P 1'
#
loop_
_entity.id
_entity.type
_entity.pdbx_description
1 polymer ?
#
loop_
_entity_poly.entity_id
_entity_poly.type
_entity_poly.pdbx_seq_one_letter_code
_entity_poly.pdbx_strand_id
1 'polypeptide(L)'
;MEWTTERRYRRYEDWTNDEVKQIKEKMAQSPWHTRYHVEPKMGLLNDPNGFSYFDGKWILFYQNFPFGAAHGLKSWVQLESDDLVHFTETGVKVLPDTPFDSHGAYSGSAMQFGDQLFLFYTGNVRDENWIRHPYQIGALMDKDGKITKIDKILIDQPADSTDHFRDPQIFNFKGQYYAIVGGQDLEKKGFVRLYKAVDNDYTNWQAVGNLDFANDRTAYMMECPNLVFVGEQPVLLY
;
A
#
# COMPACT_ATOMS: atom_id res chain seq x y z
N MET A 1 -15.24 -15.91 17.04
CA MET A 1 -15.46 -15.96 15.57
C MET A 1 -14.16 -16.42 14.95
N GLU A 2 -14.18 -17.45 14.16
CA GLU A 2 -12.98 -17.97 13.49
C GLU A 2 -12.73 -17.24 12.17
N TRP A 3 -11.47 -16.89 11.89
CA TRP A 3 -11.06 -16.19 10.69
C TRP A 3 -10.44 -17.17 9.69
N THR A 4 -11.28 -18.01 9.08
CA THR A 4 -10.85 -18.90 7.99
C THR A 4 -10.37 -18.09 6.78
N THR A 5 -9.57 -18.70 5.91
CA THR A 5 -9.11 -18.06 4.67
C THR A 5 -10.29 -17.59 3.82
N GLU A 6 -11.29 -18.42 3.63
CA GLU A 6 -12.50 -18.10 2.88
C GLU A 6 -13.20 -16.85 3.44
N ARG A 7 -13.34 -16.73 4.77
CA ARG A 7 -13.97 -15.59 5.41
C ARG A 7 -13.12 -14.32 5.28
N ARG A 8 -11.81 -14.41 5.40
CA ARG A 8 -10.89 -13.26 5.29
C ARG A 8 -10.83 -12.68 3.89
N TYR A 9 -11.04 -13.52 2.86
CA TYR A 9 -10.96 -13.12 1.45
C TYR A 9 -12.33 -13.11 0.77
N ARG A 10 -13.40 -13.17 1.54
CA ARG A 10 -14.77 -12.98 1.06
C ARG A 10 -14.94 -11.58 0.46
N ARG A 11 -15.60 -11.49 -0.69
CA ARG A 11 -15.80 -10.22 -1.39
C ARG A 11 -16.59 -9.22 -0.55
N TYR A 12 -16.39 -7.93 -0.79
CA TYR A 12 -17.06 -6.85 -0.04
C TYR A 12 -18.57 -6.90 -0.18
N GLU A 13 -19.07 -7.21 -1.39
CA GLU A 13 -20.48 -7.32 -1.73
C GLU A 13 -21.19 -8.53 -1.10
N ASP A 14 -20.44 -9.55 -0.70
CA ASP A 14 -20.99 -10.76 -0.09
C ASP A 14 -21.25 -10.64 1.41
N TRP A 15 -20.78 -9.54 2.03
CA TRP A 15 -21.05 -9.28 3.45
C TRP A 15 -22.43 -8.68 3.63
N THR A 16 -23.27 -9.33 4.44
CA THR A 16 -24.65 -8.87 4.67
C THR A 16 -24.68 -7.60 5.53
N ASN A 17 -25.73 -6.80 5.36
CA ASN A 17 -25.93 -5.61 6.18
C ASN A 17 -25.98 -5.91 7.67
N ASP A 18 -26.54 -7.07 8.06
CA ASP A 18 -26.61 -7.50 9.45
C ASP A 18 -25.23 -7.83 10.03
N GLU A 19 -24.36 -8.52 9.28
CA GLU A 19 -22.98 -8.77 9.71
C GLU A 19 -22.20 -7.47 9.88
N VAL A 20 -22.31 -6.56 8.91
CA VAL A 20 -21.67 -5.24 8.97
C VAL A 20 -22.16 -4.44 10.18
N LYS A 21 -23.47 -4.46 10.43
CA LYS A 21 -24.08 -3.79 11.59
C LYS A 21 -23.54 -4.35 12.91
N GLN A 22 -23.50 -5.67 13.06
CA GLN A 22 -22.97 -6.32 14.25
C GLN A 22 -21.49 -5.98 14.52
N ILE A 23 -20.68 -5.89 13.46
CA ILE A 23 -19.27 -5.49 13.57
C ILE A 23 -19.15 -4.05 14.05
N LYS A 24 -19.93 -3.13 13.48
CA LYS A 24 -19.98 -1.71 13.89
C LYS A 24 -20.40 -1.54 15.34
N GLU A 25 -21.48 -2.22 15.75
CA GLU A 25 -21.99 -2.19 17.11
C GLU A 25 -20.94 -2.72 18.12
N LYS A 26 -20.26 -3.80 17.77
CA LYS A 26 -19.19 -4.36 18.60
C LYS A 26 -18.00 -3.39 18.72
N MET A 27 -17.60 -2.75 17.63
CA MET A 27 -16.53 -1.74 17.67
C MET A 27 -16.92 -0.54 18.51
N ALA A 28 -18.13 0.00 18.35
CA ALA A 28 -18.61 1.15 19.11
C ALA A 28 -18.62 0.92 20.65
N GLN A 29 -18.65 -0.34 21.07
CA GLN A 29 -18.60 -0.74 22.50
C GLN A 29 -17.17 -1.01 23.00
N SER A 30 -16.15 -0.86 22.15
CA SER A 30 -14.77 -1.13 22.53
C SER A 30 -14.29 -0.15 23.60
N PRO A 31 -13.68 -0.60 24.70
CA PRO A 31 -13.05 0.30 25.67
C PRO A 31 -11.68 0.84 25.20
N TRP A 32 -11.21 0.42 24.03
CA TRP A 32 -9.87 0.71 23.49
C TRP A 32 -9.85 1.82 22.45
N HIS A 33 -10.93 2.62 22.34
CA HIS A 33 -10.94 3.78 21.45
C HIS A 33 -9.85 4.78 21.84
N THR A 34 -9.13 5.25 20.83
CA THR A 34 -8.10 6.27 20.99
C THR A 34 -8.72 7.67 20.95
N ARG A 35 -8.00 8.68 21.49
CA ARG A 35 -8.51 10.06 21.53
C ARG A 35 -7.92 10.95 20.43
N TYR A 36 -6.75 10.60 19.93
CA TYR A 36 -5.99 11.44 18.98
C TYR A 36 -5.23 10.65 17.90
N HIS A 37 -5.26 9.31 17.97
CA HIS A 37 -4.72 8.49 16.88
C HIS A 37 -5.78 8.24 15.83
N VAL A 38 -5.34 8.04 14.58
CA VAL A 38 -6.20 7.52 13.52
C VAL A 38 -6.60 6.10 13.88
N GLU A 39 -7.90 5.83 13.86
CA GLU A 39 -8.45 4.48 14.01
C GLU A 39 -9.49 4.22 12.93
N PRO A 40 -9.71 2.95 12.53
CA PRO A 40 -10.67 2.63 11.49
C PRO A 40 -12.09 2.74 12.04
N LYS A 41 -13.02 3.16 11.22
CA LYS A 41 -14.46 3.08 11.57
C LYS A 41 -14.92 1.65 11.81
N MET A 42 -14.22 0.68 11.20
CA MET A 42 -14.56 -0.73 11.30
C MET A 42 -13.36 -1.60 10.92
N GLY A 43 -13.15 -2.68 11.67
CA GLY A 43 -12.19 -3.73 11.36
C GLY A 43 -10.72 -3.41 11.70
N LEU A 44 -9.81 -3.97 10.91
CA LEU A 44 -8.37 -3.80 11.07
C LEU A 44 -7.87 -2.59 10.30
N LEU A 45 -7.11 -1.72 10.95
CA LEU A 45 -6.21 -0.74 10.33
C LEU A 45 -4.79 -1.25 10.46
N ASN A 46 -4.04 -1.23 9.37
CA ASN A 46 -2.58 -1.37 9.38
C ASN A 46 -1.97 -0.42 8.35
N ASP A 47 -0.70 -0.31 8.28
CA ASP A 47 0.17 0.44 7.36
C ASP A 47 -0.42 1.76 6.80
N PRO A 48 0.09 2.91 7.23
CA PRO A 48 -0.18 4.17 6.55
C PRO A 48 0.45 4.15 5.15
N ASN A 49 -0.23 4.72 4.17
CA ASN A 49 0.17 4.70 2.76
C ASN A 49 -0.03 6.06 2.11
N GLY A 50 0.69 6.29 1.03
CA GLY A 50 0.43 7.39 0.11
C GLY A 50 0.38 8.78 0.75
N PHE A 51 1.10 9.00 1.88
CA PHE A 51 1.13 10.29 2.54
C PHE A 51 1.67 11.36 1.58
N SER A 52 0.89 12.41 1.33
CA SER A 52 1.17 13.43 0.32
C SER A 52 0.40 14.72 0.59
N TYR A 53 0.86 15.82 -0.04
CA TYR A 53 0.10 17.05 -0.12
C TYR A 53 -0.43 17.18 -1.54
N PHE A 54 -1.75 17.25 -1.70
CA PHE A 54 -2.40 17.29 -3.01
C PHE A 54 -3.64 18.16 -2.96
N ASP A 55 -3.80 19.02 -3.95
CA ASP A 55 -4.92 19.96 -4.11
C ASP A 55 -5.27 20.74 -2.83
N GLY A 56 -4.24 21.25 -2.14
CA GLY A 56 -4.40 22.08 -0.95
C GLY A 56 -4.65 21.31 0.35
N LYS A 57 -4.58 19.99 0.35
CA LYS A 57 -4.81 19.15 1.52
C LYS A 57 -3.70 18.12 1.74
N TRP A 58 -3.49 17.74 2.98
CA TRP A 58 -2.72 16.57 3.34
C TRP A 58 -3.58 15.33 3.15
N ILE A 59 -3.08 14.39 2.37
CA ILE A 59 -3.74 13.12 2.06
C ILE A 59 -2.97 12.01 2.74
N LEU A 60 -3.67 11.15 3.44
CA LEU A 60 -3.14 9.93 4.04
C LEU A 60 -4.08 8.77 3.71
N PHE A 61 -3.54 7.65 3.34
CA PHE A 61 -4.29 6.40 3.24
C PHE A 61 -3.85 5.44 4.33
N TYR A 62 -4.72 4.50 4.68
CA TYR A 62 -4.34 3.33 5.45
C TYR A 62 -4.94 2.06 4.87
N GLN A 63 -4.25 0.94 5.03
CA GLN A 63 -4.83 -0.36 4.71
C GLN A 63 -5.94 -0.70 5.70
N ASN A 64 -7.06 -1.19 5.18
CA ASN A 64 -8.20 -1.58 5.99
C ASN A 64 -8.76 -2.93 5.54
N PHE A 65 -8.96 -3.84 6.49
CA PHE A 65 -9.88 -4.96 6.35
C PHE A 65 -11.10 -4.66 7.22
N PRO A 66 -12.21 -4.16 6.65
CA PRO A 66 -13.30 -3.59 7.45
C PRO A 66 -14.12 -4.61 8.24
N PHE A 67 -14.02 -5.90 7.92
CA PHE A 67 -14.92 -6.91 8.44
C PHE A 67 -14.42 -7.61 9.70
N GLY A 68 -13.25 -7.25 10.22
CA GLY A 68 -12.79 -7.78 11.49
C GLY A 68 -11.31 -7.54 11.81
N ALA A 69 -10.93 -7.96 13.02
CA ALA A 69 -9.58 -7.80 13.54
C ALA A 69 -8.64 -8.91 13.02
N ALA A 70 -8.52 -9.02 11.70
CA ALA A 70 -7.67 -10.00 11.03
C ALA A 70 -7.13 -9.43 9.71
N HIS A 71 -6.00 -9.92 9.23
CA HIS A 71 -5.57 -9.65 7.86
C HIS A 71 -6.45 -10.41 6.89
N GLY A 72 -7.02 -9.71 5.91
CA GLY A 72 -7.91 -10.28 4.91
C GLY A 72 -7.87 -9.49 3.60
N LEU A 73 -8.99 -9.43 2.91
CA LEU A 73 -9.14 -8.66 1.67
C LEU A 73 -9.08 -7.16 1.96
N LYS A 74 -7.91 -6.56 1.76
CA LYS A 74 -7.62 -5.17 2.14
C LYS A 74 -7.92 -4.18 1.02
N SER A 75 -8.36 -3.00 1.44
CA SER A 75 -8.50 -1.80 0.61
C SER A 75 -7.70 -0.64 1.21
N TRP A 76 -7.64 0.49 0.52
CA TRP A 76 -7.15 1.74 1.09
C TRP A 76 -8.31 2.67 1.42
N VAL A 77 -8.30 3.18 2.64
CA VAL A 77 -9.20 4.23 3.12
C VAL A 77 -8.46 5.54 3.17
N GLN A 78 -9.07 6.60 2.65
CA GLN A 78 -8.47 7.93 2.58
C GLN A 78 -8.86 8.78 3.78
N LEU A 79 -7.90 9.54 4.25
CA LEU A 79 -8.02 10.63 5.22
C LEU A 79 -7.52 11.92 4.59
N GLU A 80 -8.13 13.03 4.96
CA GLU A 80 -7.73 14.39 4.57
C GLU A 80 -7.51 15.25 5.81
N SER A 81 -6.56 16.17 5.73
CA SER A 81 -6.28 17.15 6.78
C SER A 81 -5.79 18.46 6.20
N ASP A 82 -6.18 19.57 6.82
CA ASP A 82 -5.66 20.91 6.52
C ASP A 82 -4.44 21.26 7.39
N ASP A 83 -4.26 20.59 8.54
CA ASP A 83 -3.30 20.98 9.59
C ASP A 83 -2.42 19.85 10.13
N LEU A 84 -2.51 18.63 9.60
CA LEU A 84 -1.79 17.42 10.05
C LEU A 84 -2.18 16.93 11.47
N VAL A 85 -3.19 17.52 12.07
CA VAL A 85 -3.68 17.19 13.41
C VAL A 85 -5.10 16.64 13.33
N HIS A 86 -5.96 17.32 12.59
CA HIS A 86 -7.36 16.94 12.43
C HIS A 86 -7.56 16.25 11.09
N PHE A 87 -7.73 14.95 11.13
CA PHE A 87 -7.98 14.12 9.95
C PHE A 87 -9.45 13.76 9.81
N THR A 88 -9.98 13.90 8.61
CA THR A 88 -11.34 13.48 8.24
C THR A 88 -11.26 12.31 7.27
N GLU A 89 -11.94 11.21 7.59
CA GLU A 89 -12.04 10.05 6.69
C GLU A 89 -13.05 10.33 5.57
N THR A 90 -12.59 10.22 4.33
CA THR A 90 -13.40 10.40 3.11
C THR A 90 -13.86 9.08 2.49
N GLY A 91 -13.46 7.95 3.08
CA GLY A 91 -13.92 6.62 2.73
C GLY A 91 -12.93 5.78 1.94
N VAL A 92 -13.40 4.61 1.52
CA VAL A 92 -12.61 3.67 0.73
C VAL A 92 -12.35 4.24 -0.66
N LYS A 93 -11.09 4.21 -1.10
CA LYS A 93 -10.65 4.74 -2.41
C LYS A 93 -10.03 3.67 -3.30
N VAL A 94 -9.17 2.80 -2.76
CA VAL A 94 -8.56 1.74 -3.56
C VAL A 94 -9.14 0.40 -3.11
N LEU A 95 -10.07 -0.13 -3.91
CA LEU A 95 -10.67 -1.45 -3.72
C LEU A 95 -9.83 -2.53 -4.42
N PRO A 96 -9.82 -3.77 -3.94
CA PRO A 96 -9.18 -4.90 -4.61
C PRO A 96 -10.11 -5.49 -5.68
N ASP A 97 -10.32 -4.75 -6.77
CA ASP A 97 -11.36 -4.98 -7.78
C ASP A 97 -10.83 -5.25 -9.20
N THR A 98 -9.50 -5.46 -9.34
CA THR A 98 -8.87 -5.82 -10.61
C THR A 98 -8.25 -7.23 -10.53
N PRO A 99 -7.90 -7.86 -11.69
CA PRO A 99 -7.14 -9.09 -11.70
C PRO A 99 -5.77 -9.01 -11.02
N PHE A 100 -5.20 -7.79 -10.90
CA PHE A 100 -3.86 -7.57 -10.36
C PHE A 100 -3.83 -7.30 -8.86
N ASP A 101 -4.99 -7.12 -8.20
CA ASP A 101 -5.11 -6.92 -6.76
C ASP A 101 -6.27 -7.71 -6.14
N SER A 102 -6.71 -8.76 -6.79
CA SER A 102 -7.91 -9.52 -6.44
C SER A 102 -7.94 -10.07 -5.01
N HIS A 103 -6.81 -10.13 -4.32
CA HIS A 103 -6.67 -10.59 -2.94
C HIS A 103 -6.14 -9.50 -1.99
N GLY A 104 -6.22 -8.24 -2.40
CA GLY A 104 -5.97 -7.08 -1.56
C GLY A 104 -5.09 -6.00 -2.19
N ALA A 105 -5.38 -4.74 -1.88
CA ALA A 105 -4.50 -3.61 -2.09
C ALA A 105 -3.56 -3.50 -0.87
N TYR A 106 -2.28 -3.81 -1.08
CA TYR A 106 -1.25 -3.77 -0.05
C TYR A 106 -0.55 -2.41 -0.01
N SER A 107 0.49 -2.29 0.81
CA SER A 107 1.17 -1.02 1.05
C SER A 107 1.81 -0.41 -0.19
N GLY A 108 2.02 0.90 -0.12
CA GLY A 108 2.62 1.67 -1.18
C GLY A 108 2.71 3.16 -0.85
N SER A 109 2.98 3.95 -1.86
CA SER A 109 3.23 5.39 -1.77
C SER A 109 2.38 6.19 -2.75
N ALA A 110 2.51 7.52 -2.69
CA ALA A 110 1.88 8.41 -3.66
C ALA A 110 2.84 9.53 -4.08
N MET A 111 2.64 10.02 -5.31
CA MET A 111 3.34 11.20 -5.83
C MET A 111 2.44 11.97 -6.79
N GLN A 112 2.47 13.29 -6.70
CA GLN A 112 1.73 14.15 -7.61
C GLN A 112 2.41 14.25 -8.99
N PHE A 113 1.59 14.07 -10.03
CA PHE A 113 1.94 14.30 -11.43
C PHE A 113 0.91 15.21 -12.08
N GLY A 114 1.28 16.45 -12.36
CA GLY A 114 0.34 17.45 -12.86
C GLY A 114 -0.86 17.63 -11.92
N ASP A 115 -2.04 17.43 -12.44
CA ASP A 115 -3.32 17.56 -11.71
C ASP A 115 -3.82 16.24 -11.10
N GLN A 116 -2.99 15.21 -11.05
CA GLN A 116 -3.35 13.90 -10.51
C GLN A 116 -2.36 13.44 -9.46
N LEU A 117 -2.83 12.67 -8.51
CA LEU A 117 -2.03 11.94 -7.53
C LEU A 117 -1.87 10.49 -8.00
N PHE A 118 -0.67 10.10 -8.35
CA PHE A 118 -0.34 8.71 -8.65
C PHE A 118 -0.17 7.91 -7.36
N LEU A 119 -0.96 6.88 -7.22
CA LEU A 119 -0.90 5.90 -6.13
C LEU A 119 -0.16 4.67 -6.65
N PHE A 120 0.97 4.36 -6.05
CA PHE A 120 1.80 3.22 -6.43
C PHE A 120 1.79 2.19 -5.30
N TYR A 121 1.26 1.00 -5.52
CA TYR A 121 1.01 0.04 -4.46
C TYR A 121 1.19 -1.40 -4.93
N THR A 122 1.22 -2.32 -3.97
CA THR A 122 1.27 -3.75 -4.27
C THR A 122 -0.13 -4.34 -4.34
N GLY A 123 -0.48 -4.84 -5.52
CA GLY A 123 -1.62 -5.71 -5.70
C GLY A 123 -1.27 -7.13 -5.30
N ASN A 124 -2.02 -7.68 -4.36
CA ASN A 124 -1.87 -9.06 -3.92
C ASN A 124 -2.84 -9.95 -4.69
N VAL A 125 -2.30 -10.97 -5.33
CA VAL A 125 -3.07 -12.02 -6.01
C VAL A 125 -2.70 -13.38 -5.42
N ARG A 126 -3.66 -14.29 -5.32
CA ARG A 126 -3.45 -15.70 -4.98
C ARG A 126 -3.97 -16.56 -6.09
N ASP A 127 -3.20 -17.54 -6.50
CA ASP A 127 -3.65 -18.54 -7.46
C ASP A 127 -4.46 -19.67 -6.80
N GLU A 128 -4.86 -20.67 -7.57
CA GLU A 128 -5.62 -21.83 -7.12
C GLU A 128 -4.90 -22.69 -6.06
N ASN A 129 -3.56 -22.64 -6.03
CA ASN A 129 -2.72 -23.30 -5.05
C ASN A 129 -2.39 -22.41 -3.85
N TRP A 130 -3.03 -21.24 -3.78
CA TRP A 130 -2.82 -20.22 -2.76
C TRP A 130 -1.41 -19.61 -2.77
N ILE A 131 -0.68 -19.71 -3.89
CA ILE A 131 0.61 -19.08 -4.11
C ILE A 131 0.38 -17.59 -4.34
N ARG A 132 1.20 -16.73 -3.70
CA ARG A 132 1.12 -15.29 -3.86
C ARG A 132 1.83 -14.83 -5.13
N HIS A 133 1.19 -13.90 -5.83
CA HIS A 133 1.75 -13.15 -6.95
C HIS A 133 1.65 -11.66 -6.60
N PRO A 134 2.74 -11.04 -6.13
CA PRO A 134 2.77 -9.62 -5.78
C PRO A 134 3.09 -8.77 -7.01
N TYR A 135 2.15 -7.96 -7.45
CA TYR A 135 2.33 -7.04 -8.57
C TYR A 135 2.45 -5.61 -8.06
N GLN A 136 3.47 -4.85 -8.52
CA GLN A 136 3.47 -3.42 -8.25
C GLN A 136 2.64 -2.76 -9.34
N ILE A 137 1.56 -2.11 -8.94
CA ILE A 137 0.53 -1.55 -9.83
C ILE A 137 0.22 -0.12 -9.43
N GLY A 138 -0.49 0.61 -10.26
CA GLY A 138 -0.78 2.02 -10.04
C GLY A 138 -2.24 2.40 -10.24
N ALA A 139 -2.61 3.51 -9.63
CA ALA A 139 -3.86 4.21 -9.88
C ALA A 139 -3.63 5.72 -9.89
N LEU A 140 -4.51 6.44 -10.56
CA LEU A 140 -4.52 7.90 -10.59
C LEU A 140 -5.75 8.41 -9.84
N MET A 141 -5.54 9.33 -8.91
CA MET A 141 -6.60 10.05 -8.23
C MET A 141 -6.65 11.48 -8.78
N ASP A 142 -7.80 11.92 -9.24
CA ASP A 142 -8.04 13.31 -9.64
C ASP A 142 -8.41 14.20 -8.43
N LYS A 143 -8.61 15.50 -8.70
CA LYS A 143 -8.95 16.49 -7.64
C LYS A 143 -10.33 16.24 -7.02
N ASP A 144 -11.21 15.56 -7.72
CA ASP A 144 -12.52 15.16 -7.21
C ASP A 144 -12.45 13.87 -6.36
N GLY A 145 -11.25 13.31 -6.21
CA GLY A 145 -10.99 12.07 -5.46
C GLY A 145 -11.43 10.80 -6.18
N LYS A 146 -11.68 10.88 -7.50
CA LYS A 146 -12.00 9.71 -8.33
C LYS A 146 -10.73 8.93 -8.63
N ILE A 147 -10.77 7.62 -8.41
CA ILE A 147 -9.68 6.70 -8.70
C ILE A 147 -9.88 6.06 -10.08
N THR A 148 -8.82 6.05 -10.87
CA THR A 148 -8.72 5.32 -12.13
C THR A 148 -7.49 4.42 -12.09
N LYS A 149 -7.67 3.12 -12.06
CA LYS A 149 -6.57 2.15 -12.02
C LYS A 149 -5.89 2.02 -13.37
N ILE A 150 -4.58 1.85 -13.36
CA ILE A 150 -3.77 1.56 -14.54
C ILE A 150 -3.88 0.07 -14.82
N ASP A 151 -4.41 -0.29 -16.00
CA ASP A 151 -4.68 -1.68 -16.40
C ASP A 151 -3.42 -2.38 -16.91
N LYS A 152 -2.37 -2.38 -16.12
CA LYS A 152 -1.14 -3.17 -16.35
C LYS A 152 -0.32 -3.32 -15.07
N ILE A 153 0.50 -4.36 -15.03
CA ILE A 153 1.56 -4.52 -14.04
C ILE A 153 2.69 -3.54 -14.40
N LEU A 154 3.12 -2.73 -13.43
CA LEU A 154 4.21 -1.75 -13.61
C LEU A 154 5.57 -2.37 -13.28
N ILE A 155 5.63 -3.14 -12.20
CA ILE A 155 6.81 -3.94 -11.83
C ILE A 155 6.32 -5.32 -11.38
N ASP A 156 6.84 -6.34 -12.03
CA ASP A 156 6.55 -7.74 -11.70
C ASP A 156 7.55 -8.27 -10.65
N GLN A 157 7.23 -9.39 -10.03
CA GLN A 157 8.12 -10.10 -9.12
C GLN A 157 9.37 -10.55 -9.87
N PRO A 158 10.59 -10.15 -9.43
CA PRO A 158 11.80 -10.61 -10.08
C PRO A 158 12.09 -12.09 -9.77
N ALA A 159 12.72 -12.80 -10.71
CA ALA A 159 13.00 -14.23 -10.59
C ALA A 159 13.97 -14.59 -9.45
N ASP A 160 14.73 -13.62 -8.95
CA ASP A 160 15.67 -13.77 -7.83
C ASP A 160 15.06 -13.41 -6.46
N SER A 161 13.73 -13.22 -6.41
CA SER A 161 12.98 -12.99 -5.18
C SER A 161 11.97 -14.09 -4.87
N THR A 162 11.65 -14.23 -3.59
CA THR A 162 10.47 -14.98 -3.16
C THR A 162 9.20 -14.17 -3.41
N ASP A 163 8.02 -14.69 -3.05
CA ASP A 163 6.74 -13.97 -3.09
C ASP A 163 6.63 -12.81 -2.05
N HIS A 164 7.67 -12.61 -1.26
CA HIS A 164 7.89 -11.41 -0.45
C HIS A 164 8.59 -10.33 -1.29
N PHE A 165 7.81 -9.64 -2.14
CA PHE A 165 8.26 -8.53 -2.97
C PHE A 165 7.15 -7.49 -3.05
N ARG A 166 7.24 -6.38 -2.29
CA ARG A 166 6.12 -5.44 -2.08
C ARG A 166 6.52 -4.07 -1.56
N ASP A 167 5.52 -3.22 -1.37
CA ASP A 167 5.57 -1.91 -0.72
C ASP A 167 6.40 -0.89 -1.51
N PRO A 168 5.98 -0.55 -2.76
CA PRO A 168 6.75 0.35 -3.59
C PRO A 168 6.68 1.79 -3.06
N GLN A 169 7.84 2.45 -3.00
CA GLN A 169 7.93 3.89 -2.82
C GLN A 169 8.46 4.54 -4.09
N ILE A 170 7.70 5.50 -4.64
CA ILE A 170 8.18 6.38 -5.72
C ILE A 170 8.78 7.65 -5.14
N PHE A 171 9.86 8.14 -5.74
CA PHE A 171 10.49 9.42 -5.38
C PHE A 171 11.16 10.08 -6.59
N ASN A 172 11.34 11.40 -6.50
CA ASN A 172 12.11 12.17 -7.48
C ASN A 172 13.51 12.47 -6.91
N PHE A 173 14.54 12.18 -7.68
CA PHE A 173 15.89 12.57 -7.36
C PHE A 173 16.54 13.30 -8.56
N LYS A 174 16.82 14.58 -8.38
CA LYS A 174 17.44 15.46 -9.38
C LYS A 174 16.71 15.46 -10.74
N GLY A 175 15.38 15.44 -10.70
CA GLY A 175 14.52 15.49 -11.89
C GLY A 175 14.24 14.13 -12.55
N GLN A 176 14.81 13.05 -12.04
CA GLN A 176 14.55 11.68 -12.48
C GLN A 176 13.68 10.94 -11.48
N TYR A 177 12.68 10.18 -11.94
CA TYR A 177 11.86 9.35 -11.08
C TYR A 177 12.50 7.98 -10.84
N TYR A 178 12.46 7.57 -9.58
CA TYR A 178 12.92 6.28 -9.09
C TYR A 178 11.83 5.63 -8.26
N ALA A 179 11.92 4.32 -8.12
CA ALA A 179 11.13 3.57 -7.16
C ALA A 179 12.02 2.59 -6.40
N ILE A 180 11.68 2.35 -5.15
CA ILE A 180 12.24 1.23 -4.38
C ILE A 180 11.13 0.28 -3.99
N VAL A 181 11.46 -1.02 -3.94
CA VAL A 181 10.54 -2.09 -3.55
C VAL A 181 11.24 -2.98 -2.56
N GLY A 182 10.59 -3.28 -1.45
CA GLY A 182 11.07 -4.22 -0.45
C GLY A 182 10.95 -5.66 -0.94
N GLY A 183 11.92 -6.50 -0.57
CA GLY A 183 11.95 -7.87 -1.04
C GLY A 183 12.68 -8.83 -0.12
N GLN A 184 12.54 -10.09 -0.45
CA GLN A 184 13.29 -11.20 0.13
C GLN A 184 13.89 -12.03 -1.01
N ASP A 185 15.21 -12.31 -0.95
CA ASP A 185 15.88 -13.16 -1.91
C ASP A 185 15.58 -14.66 -1.69
N LEU A 186 16.10 -15.51 -2.57
CA LEU A 186 15.88 -16.95 -2.50
C LEU A 186 16.62 -17.61 -1.31
N GLU A 187 17.60 -16.92 -0.69
CA GLU A 187 18.25 -17.31 0.55
C GLU A 187 17.50 -16.83 1.80
N LYS A 188 16.32 -16.22 1.62
CA LYS A 188 15.47 -15.64 2.67
C LYS A 188 16.13 -14.47 3.43
N LYS A 189 16.85 -13.63 2.70
CA LYS A 189 17.44 -12.40 3.21
C LYS A 189 16.72 -11.19 2.60
N GLY A 190 16.43 -10.20 3.43
CA GLY A 190 15.80 -8.97 3.01
C GLY A 190 16.68 -8.13 2.08
N PHE A 191 16.08 -7.50 1.07
CA PHE A 191 16.73 -6.52 0.20
C PHE A 191 15.76 -5.39 -0.15
N VAL A 192 16.31 -4.29 -0.67
CA VAL A 192 15.53 -3.21 -1.29
C VAL A 192 16.00 -3.06 -2.73
N ARG A 193 15.09 -3.27 -3.70
CA ARG A 193 15.37 -3.14 -5.13
C ARG A 193 15.09 -1.72 -5.59
N LEU A 194 16.08 -1.12 -6.27
CA LEU A 194 15.95 0.19 -6.91
C LEU A 194 15.54 0.02 -8.38
N TYR A 195 14.58 0.82 -8.80
CA TYR A 195 14.12 0.98 -10.17
C TYR A 195 14.27 2.43 -10.63
N LYS A 196 14.47 2.62 -11.92
CA LYS A 196 14.50 3.92 -12.58
C LYS A 196 13.37 3.97 -13.61
N ALA A 197 12.63 5.08 -13.67
CA ALA A 197 11.65 5.30 -14.72
C ALA A 197 12.35 5.51 -16.07
N VAL A 198 11.95 4.72 -17.09
CA VAL A 198 12.44 4.85 -18.47
C VAL A 198 11.80 6.10 -19.08
N ASP A 199 12.61 6.95 -19.69
CA ASP A 199 12.17 8.23 -20.27
C ASP A 199 11.34 9.11 -19.28
N ASN A 200 11.60 8.91 -18.00
CA ASN A 200 10.89 9.56 -16.90
C ASN A 200 9.37 9.24 -16.84
N ASP A 201 8.96 8.14 -17.48
CA ASP A 201 7.60 7.61 -17.45
C ASP A 201 7.40 6.75 -16.19
N TYR A 202 6.60 7.25 -15.24
CA TYR A 202 6.28 6.55 -13.98
C TYR A 202 5.44 5.27 -14.17
N THR A 203 5.09 4.93 -15.38
CA THR A 203 4.43 3.66 -15.72
C THR A 203 5.36 2.63 -16.37
N ASN A 204 6.64 2.98 -16.58
CA ASN A 204 7.64 2.13 -17.22
C ASN A 204 8.94 2.12 -16.41
N TRP A 205 9.31 0.97 -15.86
CA TRP A 205 10.38 0.83 -14.90
C TRP A 205 11.46 -0.13 -15.34
N GLN A 206 12.71 0.26 -15.14
CA GLN A 206 13.89 -0.58 -15.34
C GLN A 206 14.59 -0.82 -14.00
N ALA A 207 14.87 -2.08 -13.69
CA ALA A 207 15.66 -2.43 -12.51
C ALA A 207 17.10 -1.89 -12.63
N VAL A 208 17.58 -1.25 -11.56
CA VAL A 208 18.95 -0.76 -11.44
C VAL A 208 19.82 -1.75 -10.66
N GLY A 209 19.27 -2.31 -9.56
CA GLY A 209 19.97 -3.24 -8.67
C GLY A 209 19.43 -3.14 -7.25
N ASN A 210 20.05 -3.83 -6.33
CA ASN A 210 19.74 -3.70 -4.90
C ASN A 210 20.47 -2.50 -4.31
N LEU A 211 19.83 -1.78 -3.39
CA LEU A 211 20.50 -0.77 -2.59
C LEU A 211 21.52 -1.44 -1.67
N ASP A 212 22.70 -0.83 -1.60
CA ASP A 212 23.74 -1.21 -0.64
C ASP A 212 23.66 -0.25 0.56
N PHE A 213 23.06 -0.69 1.66
CA PHE A 213 22.77 0.15 2.83
C PHE A 213 23.18 -0.46 4.18
N ALA A 214 23.48 -1.76 4.21
CA ALA A 214 23.88 -2.44 5.45
C ALA A 214 24.91 -3.52 5.16
N ASN A 215 25.95 -3.60 6.00
CA ASN A 215 26.98 -4.64 5.91
C ASN A 215 26.48 -6.02 6.38
N ASP A 216 25.42 -6.04 7.20
CA ASP A 216 24.82 -7.27 7.72
C ASP A 216 23.32 -7.29 7.39
N ARG A 217 22.93 -8.16 6.46
CA ARG A 217 21.55 -8.39 6.04
C ARG A 217 20.97 -9.55 6.84
N THR A 218 20.62 -9.31 8.09
CA THR A 218 20.01 -10.31 8.96
C THR A 218 18.50 -10.30 8.91
N ALA A 219 17.88 -9.23 8.38
CA ALA A 219 16.45 -9.13 8.28
C ALA A 219 15.89 -10.16 7.27
N TYR A 220 14.87 -10.88 7.70
CA TYR A 220 14.18 -11.87 6.89
C TYR A 220 13.52 -11.26 5.63
N MET A 221 12.96 -10.06 5.75
CA MET A 221 12.30 -9.30 4.70
C MET A 221 12.48 -7.81 4.98
N MET A 222 12.59 -6.99 3.94
CA MET A 222 12.48 -5.53 4.04
C MET A 222 11.06 -5.13 3.68
N GLU A 223 10.33 -4.57 4.64
CA GLU A 223 8.94 -4.12 4.47
C GLU A 223 8.85 -2.60 4.48
N CYS A 224 7.91 -2.05 3.73
CA CYS A 224 7.59 -0.62 3.69
C CYS A 224 8.83 0.30 3.56
N PRO A 225 9.78 0.03 2.65
CA PRO A 225 10.99 0.84 2.55
C PRO A 225 10.66 2.27 2.16
N ASN A 226 11.26 3.23 2.86
CA ASN A 226 11.17 4.65 2.55
C ASN A 226 12.56 5.25 2.45
N LEU A 227 12.93 5.72 1.27
CA LEU A 227 14.17 6.45 1.03
C LEU A 227 13.86 7.95 1.02
N VAL A 228 14.44 8.66 1.97
CA VAL A 228 14.31 10.10 2.12
C VAL A 228 15.68 10.76 2.14
N PHE A 229 15.75 12.05 1.84
CA PHE A 229 17.00 12.81 1.86
C PHE A 229 16.93 13.89 2.94
N VAL A 230 17.90 13.88 3.85
CA VAL A 230 18.10 14.93 4.85
C VAL A 230 19.30 15.77 4.38
N GLY A 231 19.03 16.87 3.72
CA GLY A 231 20.04 17.57 2.91
C GLY A 231 20.49 16.68 1.75
N GLU A 232 21.77 16.39 1.66
CA GLU A 232 22.34 15.46 0.65
C GLU A 232 22.48 14.01 1.14
N GLN A 233 22.18 13.76 2.42
CA GLN A 233 22.32 12.44 3.02
C GLN A 233 21.09 11.57 2.75
N PRO A 234 21.22 10.43 2.04
CA PRO A 234 20.13 9.47 1.92
C PRO A 234 19.93 8.73 3.26
N VAL A 235 18.67 8.56 3.64
CA VAL A 235 18.24 7.81 4.82
C VAL A 235 17.19 6.81 4.38
N LEU A 236 17.43 5.53 4.63
CA LEU A 236 16.50 4.45 4.36
C LEU A 236 15.83 4.03 5.68
N LEU A 237 14.51 4.05 5.70
CA LEU A 237 13.66 3.54 6.77
C LEU A 237 13.01 2.25 6.27
N TYR A 238 12.90 1.20 7.13
CA TYR A 238 12.24 -0.07 6.79
C TYR A 238 11.88 -0.86 8.05
#